data_8ed4c65bec96eee91133eaaf4e1d4cbc
#
_entry.id   8ed4c65bec96eee91133eaaf4e1d4cbc
#
_cell.length_a   1.000
_cell.length_b   1.000
_cell.length_c   1.000
_cell.angle_alpha   90.00
_cell.angle_beta   90.00
_cell.angle_gamma   90.00
#
_symmetry.space_group_name_H-M   'P 1'
#
loop_
_entity.id
_entity.type
_entity.pdbx_description
1 polymer ?
#
loop_
_entity_poly.entity_id
_entity_poly.type
_entity_poly.pdbx_seq_one_letter_code
_entity_poly.pdbx_strand_id
1 'polypeptide(L)'
;MKQVLITGGARGIGWGVAQAMLAAGYAVTVTGLTGEEVTAVPSRENLKAVQLDVTDDAAVAAIVGGLAGLDALVNCAGMILRENREFTVEGFQKVIDVNLTGTMRLCVAARSLLENSGGAIVNTASIWSFFGGGLTPAYTASKGGVAQLTKALAVAWAPRIRVNAVAPGWIDTELTKGAQADRARSDAIVARTPFGRWGKPGDVGGAVVFLCSQAASFITGTILPVDGGYMVK
;
A
#
# COMPACT_ATOMS: atom_id res chain seq x y z
N MET A 1 6.45 -12.13 19.06
CA MET A 1 5.32 -11.56 18.29
C MET A 1 5.87 -11.13 16.94
N LYS A 2 5.17 -11.42 15.84
CA LYS A 2 5.57 -11.01 14.49
C LYS A 2 5.48 -9.50 14.34
N GLN A 3 6.42 -8.91 13.60
CA GLN A 3 6.52 -7.47 13.42
C GLN A 3 6.18 -7.07 11.98
N VAL A 4 5.40 -6.00 11.82
CA VAL A 4 5.07 -5.43 10.51
C VAL A 4 5.33 -3.92 10.48
N LEU A 5 5.93 -3.47 9.40
CA LEU A 5 6.05 -2.04 9.05
C LEU A 5 5.05 -1.72 7.94
N ILE A 6 4.23 -0.67 8.15
CA ILE A 6 3.21 -0.24 7.19
C ILE A 6 3.46 1.23 6.84
N THR A 7 3.95 1.51 5.64
CA THR A 7 4.12 2.89 5.19
C THR A 7 2.77 3.51 4.82
N GLY A 8 2.57 4.81 5.13
CA GLY A 8 1.27 5.45 4.96
C GLY A 8 0.16 4.80 5.79
N GLY A 9 0.55 4.14 6.89
CA GLY A 9 -0.35 3.38 7.78
C GLY A 9 -1.15 4.22 8.76
N ALA A 10 -0.89 5.52 8.86
CA ALA A 10 -1.59 6.40 9.79
C ALA A 10 -3.03 6.72 9.36
N ARG A 11 -3.40 6.51 8.08
CA ARG A 11 -4.74 6.79 7.55
C ARG A 11 -5.15 5.88 6.39
N GLY A 12 -6.40 6.02 5.95
CA GLY A 12 -6.93 5.39 4.74
C GLY A 12 -6.76 3.87 4.71
N ILE A 13 -6.33 3.34 3.55
CA ILE A 13 -6.10 1.90 3.37
C ILE A 13 -5.06 1.38 4.35
N GLY A 14 -3.93 2.11 4.51
CA GLY A 14 -2.87 1.71 5.42
C GLY A 14 -3.34 1.56 6.87
N TRP A 15 -4.24 2.44 7.34
CA TRP A 15 -4.84 2.31 8.67
C TRP A 15 -5.76 1.08 8.77
N GLY A 16 -6.58 0.82 7.74
CA GLY A 16 -7.39 -0.40 7.71
C GLY A 16 -6.55 -1.68 7.73
N VAL A 17 -5.40 -1.67 7.03
CA VAL A 17 -4.40 -2.74 7.09
C VAL A 17 -3.80 -2.85 8.49
N ALA A 18 -3.42 -1.73 9.12
CA ALA A 18 -2.85 -1.73 10.47
C ALA A 18 -3.81 -2.35 11.49
N GLN A 19 -5.09 -1.99 11.42
CA GLN A 19 -6.12 -2.58 12.29
C GLN A 19 -6.27 -4.09 12.08
N ALA A 20 -6.24 -4.55 10.83
CA ALA A 20 -6.32 -5.98 10.52
C ALA A 20 -5.08 -6.76 11.00
N MET A 21 -3.88 -6.18 10.83
CA MET A 21 -2.62 -6.79 11.30
C MET A 21 -2.55 -6.86 12.83
N LEU A 22 -3.00 -5.81 13.55
CA LEU A 22 -3.13 -5.84 15.02
C LEU A 22 -4.09 -6.95 15.47
N ALA A 23 -5.26 -7.06 14.81
CA ALA A 23 -6.23 -8.12 15.12
C ALA A 23 -5.68 -9.52 14.83
N ALA A 24 -4.75 -9.64 13.88
CA ALA A 24 -4.03 -10.88 13.57
C ALA A 24 -2.83 -11.14 14.49
N GLY A 25 -2.61 -10.32 15.54
CA GLY A 25 -1.59 -10.53 16.56
C GLY A 25 -0.19 -10.05 16.19
N TYR A 26 -0.06 -9.13 15.22
CA TYR A 26 1.22 -8.49 14.91
C TYR A 26 1.49 -7.29 15.82
N ALA A 27 2.77 -7.06 16.12
CA ALA A 27 3.26 -5.75 16.54
C ALA A 27 3.39 -4.87 15.28
N VAL A 28 2.71 -3.73 15.28
CA VAL A 28 2.54 -2.89 14.10
C VAL A 28 3.27 -1.57 14.27
N THR A 29 4.15 -1.24 13.35
CA THR A 29 4.69 0.10 13.18
C THR A 29 4.05 0.73 11.94
N VAL A 30 3.34 1.84 12.11
CA VAL A 30 2.78 2.62 11.01
C VAL A 30 3.58 3.89 10.77
N THR A 31 3.60 4.38 9.53
CA THR A 31 4.16 5.69 9.24
C THR A 31 3.11 6.66 8.72
N GLY A 32 3.28 7.94 9.06
CA GLY A 32 2.57 9.09 8.50
C GLY A 32 3.57 10.08 7.90
N LEU A 33 3.15 10.89 6.94
CA LEU A 33 4.01 11.89 6.32
C LEU A 33 4.27 13.08 7.27
N THR A 34 3.26 13.46 8.05
CA THR A 34 3.33 14.64 8.95
C THR A 34 3.20 14.22 10.42
N GLY A 35 3.69 15.09 11.31
CA GLY A 35 3.51 14.90 12.76
C GLY A 35 2.02 14.84 13.16
N GLU A 36 1.14 15.56 12.46
CA GLU A 36 -0.31 15.53 12.70
C GLU A 36 -0.89 14.15 12.37
N GLU A 37 -0.49 13.54 11.24
CA GLU A 37 -0.92 12.19 10.89
C GLU A 37 -0.48 11.16 11.96
N VAL A 38 0.73 11.32 12.49
CA VAL A 38 1.28 10.43 13.52
C VAL A 38 0.55 10.59 14.85
N THR A 39 0.30 11.83 15.28
CA THR A 39 -0.43 12.12 16.52
C THR A 39 -1.90 11.73 16.48
N ALA A 40 -2.50 11.67 15.31
CA ALA A 40 -3.88 11.21 15.13
C ALA A 40 -4.05 9.69 15.29
N VAL A 41 -2.95 8.93 15.26
CA VAL A 41 -2.99 7.45 15.47
C VAL A 41 -3.30 7.17 16.94
N PRO A 42 -4.37 6.40 17.24
CA PRO A 42 -4.73 6.09 18.63
C PRO A 42 -3.61 5.32 19.34
N SER A 43 -3.33 5.67 20.59
CA SER A 43 -2.41 4.88 21.43
C SER A 43 -3.02 3.49 21.70
N ARG A 44 -2.28 2.45 21.35
CA ARG A 44 -2.66 1.05 21.58
C ARG A 44 -1.43 0.22 21.90
N GLU A 45 -1.63 -0.84 22.65
CA GLU A 45 -0.61 -1.85 22.82
C GLU A 45 -0.21 -2.45 21.45
N ASN A 46 1.06 -2.72 21.25
CA ASN A 46 1.63 -3.27 20.02
C ASN A 46 1.45 -2.40 18.77
N LEU A 47 1.18 -1.09 18.93
CA LEU A 47 1.11 -0.12 17.85
C LEU A 47 2.06 1.04 18.11
N LYS A 48 2.97 1.27 17.16
CA LYS A 48 3.87 2.43 17.13
C LYS A 48 3.59 3.25 15.88
N ALA A 49 3.51 4.58 16.03
CA ALA A 49 3.41 5.50 14.91
C ALA A 49 4.67 6.35 14.82
N VAL A 50 5.22 6.52 13.62
CA VAL A 50 6.44 7.31 13.36
C VAL A 50 6.27 8.16 12.10
N GLN A 51 6.93 9.30 12.05
CA GLN A 51 6.92 10.15 10.86
C GLN A 51 7.93 9.62 9.85
N LEU A 52 7.53 9.55 8.57
CA LEU A 52 8.39 9.13 7.46
C LEU A 52 7.92 9.74 6.14
N ASP A 53 8.82 10.45 5.48
CA ASP A 53 8.73 10.69 4.05
C ASP A 53 9.48 9.55 3.32
N VAL A 54 8.76 8.78 2.50
CA VAL A 54 9.33 7.65 1.76
C VAL A 54 10.26 8.09 0.61
N THR A 55 10.37 9.39 0.36
CA THR A 55 11.31 9.96 -0.61
C THR A 55 12.67 10.31 0.01
N ASP A 56 12.78 10.28 1.32
CA ASP A 56 14.01 10.54 2.08
C ASP A 56 14.75 9.23 2.39
N ASP A 57 15.86 8.99 1.69
CA ASP A 57 16.69 7.80 1.85
C ASP A 57 17.26 7.65 3.27
N ALA A 58 17.66 8.76 3.91
CA ALA A 58 18.23 8.73 5.24
C ALA A 58 17.17 8.42 6.31
N ALA A 59 15.97 9.00 6.17
CA ALA A 59 14.85 8.72 7.06
C ALA A 59 14.40 7.25 6.93
N VAL A 60 14.32 6.72 5.71
CA VAL A 60 13.99 5.31 5.47
C VAL A 60 15.03 4.39 6.12
N ALA A 61 16.32 4.66 5.91
CA ALA A 61 17.40 3.87 6.52
C ALA A 61 17.36 3.91 8.05
N ALA A 62 17.10 5.07 8.63
CA ALA A 62 17.02 5.24 10.09
C ALA A 62 15.84 4.46 10.70
N ILE A 63 14.66 4.54 10.09
CA ILE A 63 13.47 3.82 10.56
C ILE A 63 13.68 2.31 10.49
N VAL A 64 14.12 1.80 9.34
CA VAL A 64 14.32 0.35 9.14
C VAL A 64 15.46 -0.17 10.00
N GLY A 65 16.58 0.58 10.10
CA GLY A 65 17.73 0.22 10.93
C GLY A 65 17.42 0.23 12.44
N GLY A 66 16.40 0.95 12.87
CA GLY A 66 15.92 0.95 14.26
C GLY A 66 14.99 -0.21 14.62
N LEU A 67 14.61 -1.09 13.66
CA LEU A 67 13.79 -2.26 13.93
C LEU A 67 14.64 -3.44 14.42
N ALA A 68 14.21 -4.09 15.49
CA ALA A 68 14.88 -5.30 16.00
C ALA A 68 14.67 -6.53 15.11
N GLY A 69 13.64 -6.51 14.25
CA GLY A 69 13.28 -7.56 13.30
C GLY A 69 12.07 -7.14 12.46
N LEU A 70 11.80 -7.85 11.38
CA LEU A 70 10.65 -7.57 10.52
C LEU A 70 10.16 -8.84 9.85
N ASP A 71 8.88 -9.17 10.02
CA ASP A 71 8.23 -10.33 9.40
C ASP A 71 7.40 -9.93 8.17
N ALA A 72 6.95 -8.67 8.13
CA ALA A 72 6.22 -8.15 6.98
C ALA A 72 6.48 -6.66 6.74
N LEU A 73 6.57 -6.29 5.46
CA LEU A 73 6.55 -4.90 5.00
C LEU A 73 5.30 -4.68 4.15
N VAL A 74 4.52 -3.65 4.48
CA VAL A 74 3.35 -3.27 3.67
C VAL A 74 3.54 -1.84 3.17
N ASN A 75 3.68 -1.68 1.87
CA ASN A 75 3.87 -0.37 1.23
C ASN A 75 2.51 0.22 0.84
N CYS A 76 1.94 1.08 1.73
CA CYS A 76 0.69 1.81 1.48
C CYS A 76 0.89 3.31 1.25
N ALA A 77 2.10 3.84 1.46
CA ALA A 77 2.38 5.24 1.14
C ALA A 77 2.14 5.50 -0.35
N GLY A 78 1.43 6.58 -0.64
CA GLY A 78 1.13 6.92 -2.02
C GLY A 78 0.33 8.21 -2.11
N MET A 79 0.42 8.83 -3.26
CA MET A 79 -0.25 10.09 -3.58
C MET A 79 -0.82 10.09 -4.99
N ILE A 80 -1.73 11.01 -5.23
CA ILE A 80 -2.29 11.35 -6.53
C ILE A 80 -2.35 12.88 -6.61
N LEU A 81 -2.00 13.45 -7.73
CA LEU A 81 -2.19 14.87 -7.98
C LEU A 81 -3.49 15.09 -8.75
N ARG A 82 -4.18 16.17 -8.43
CA ARG A 82 -5.44 16.58 -9.05
C ARG A 82 -5.22 17.79 -9.97
N GLU A 83 -6.28 18.25 -10.62
CA GLU A 83 -6.27 19.50 -11.40
C GLU A 83 -5.22 19.50 -12.52
N ASN A 84 -5.13 18.38 -13.24
CA ASN A 84 -4.21 18.18 -14.35
C ASN A 84 -2.70 18.31 -13.99
N ARG A 85 -2.34 18.38 -12.71
CA ARG A 85 -0.93 18.54 -12.30
C ARG A 85 -0.08 17.30 -12.63
N GLU A 86 -0.68 16.15 -12.87
CA GLU A 86 0.03 14.95 -13.32
C GLU A 86 0.44 14.99 -14.81
N PHE A 87 -0.07 15.96 -15.58
CA PHE A 87 0.32 16.18 -16.97
C PHE A 87 1.54 17.08 -17.12
N THR A 88 2.16 17.52 -16.03
CA THR A 88 3.47 18.18 -16.04
C THR A 88 4.56 17.17 -15.72
N VAL A 89 5.77 17.36 -16.27
CA VAL A 89 6.91 16.47 -15.99
C VAL A 89 7.25 16.48 -14.50
N GLU A 90 7.18 17.63 -13.83
CA GLU A 90 7.42 17.78 -12.39
C GLU A 90 6.37 17.01 -11.58
N GLY A 91 5.09 17.19 -11.86
CA GLY A 91 4.01 16.49 -11.18
C GLY A 91 4.08 14.97 -11.40
N PHE A 92 4.38 14.57 -12.65
CA PHE A 92 4.62 13.17 -12.99
C PHE A 92 5.75 12.58 -12.13
N GLN A 93 6.92 13.23 -12.13
CA GLN A 93 8.09 12.77 -11.37
C GLN A 93 7.80 12.66 -9.88
N LYS A 94 7.10 13.63 -9.30
CA LYS A 94 6.72 13.63 -7.89
C LYS A 94 5.88 12.40 -7.52
N VAL A 95 4.89 12.05 -8.34
CA VAL A 95 4.05 10.87 -8.10
C VAL A 95 4.84 9.58 -8.25
N ILE A 96 5.72 9.48 -9.27
CA ILE A 96 6.61 8.32 -9.46
C ILE A 96 7.54 8.18 -8.26
N ASP A 97 8.14 9.25 -7.77
CA ASP A 97 9.10 9.19 -6.67
C ASP A 97 8.45 8.68 -5.37
N VAL A 98 7.26 9.16 -5.04
CA VAL A 98 6.54 8.68 -3.86
C VAL A 98 6.04 7.24 -4.06
N ASN A 99 5.28 6.98 -5.13
CA ASN A 99 4.51 5.75 -5.25
C ASN A 99 5.36 4.54 -5.67
N LEU A 100 6.33 4.74 -6.56
CA LEU A 100 7.14 3.67 -7.14
C LEU A 100 8.54 3.63 -6.53
N THR A 101 9.29 4.72 -6.60
CA THR A 101 10.65 4.77 -6.07
C THR A 101 10.66 4.62 -4.54
N GLY A 102 9.71 5.28 -3.84
CA GLY A 102 9.52 5.13 -2.40
C GLY A 102 9.21 3.69 -2.00
N THR A 103 8.34 3.00 -2.76
CA THR A 103 8.10 1.55 -2.56
C THR A 103 9.39 0.75 -2.71
N MET A 104 10.21 1.01 -3.74
CA MET A 104 11.49 0.31 -3.93
C MET A 104 12.48 0.61 -2.81
N ARG A 105 12.59 1.87 -2.34
CA ARG A 105 13.46 2.25 -1.19
C ARG A 105 13.17 1.41 0.03
N LEU A 106 11.89 1.30 0.42
CA LEU A 106 11.49 0.48 1.58
C LEU A 106 11.79 -1.01 1.36
N CYS A 107 11.51 -1.52 0.17
CA CYS A 107 11.81 -2.92 -0.16
C CYS A 107 13.30 -3.23 -0.01
N VAL A 108 14.20 -2.37 -0.53
CA VAL A 108 15.65 -2.55 -0.43
C VAL A 108 16.12 -2.41 1.01
N ALA A 109 15.69 -1.36 1.71
CA ALA A 109 16.10 -1.12 3.10
C ALA A 109 15.70 -2.28 4.03
N ALA A 110 14.48 -2.82 3.87
CA ALA A 110 13.96 -3.89 4.71
C ALA A 110 14.45 -5.29 4.34
N ARG A 111 15.16 -5.45 3.21
CA ARG A 111 15.50 -6.76 2.65
C ARG A 111 16.18 -7.69 3.63
N SER A 112 17.25 -7.27 4.28
CA SER A 112 18.01 -8.12 5.21
C SER A 112 17.15 -8.64 6.37
N LEU A 113 16.30 -7.77 6.96
CA LEU A 113 15.42 -8.16 8.07
C LEU A 113 14.39 -9.19 7.62
N LEU A 114 13.82 -9.01 6.42
CA LEU A 114 12.84 -9.94 5.84
C LEU A 114 13.48 -11.26 5.41
N GLU A 115 14.70 -11.25 4.88
CA GLU A 115 15.44 -12.50 4.57
C GLU A 115 15.71 -13.32 5.82
N ASN A 116 16.04 -12.68 6.93
CA ASN A 116 16.31 -13.34 8.21
C ASN A 116 15.06 -13.98 8.81
N SER A 117 13.87 -13.42 8.58
CA SER A 117 12.60 -13.93 9.10
C SER A 117 11.86 -14.88 8.14
N GLY A 118 12.29 -14.98 6.87
CA GLY A 118 11.50 -15.61 5.82
C GLY A 118 10.20 -14.84 5.56
N GLY A 119 10.28 -13.50 5.60
CA GLY A 119 9.15 -12.60 5.66
C GLY A 119 8.40 -12.39 4.34
N ALA A 120 7.47 -11.44 4.35
CA ALA A 120 6.65 -11.10 3.19
C ALA A 120 6.60 -9.58 2.95
N ILE A 121 6.52 -9.21 1.68
CA ILE A 121 6.22 -7.85 1.24
C ILE A 121 4.86 -7.83 0.56
N VAL A 122 4.02 -6.86 0.94
CA VAL A 122 2.78 -6.57 0.22
C VAL A 122 2.79 -5.11 -0.23
N ASN A 123 2.85 -4.91 -1.53
CA ASN A 123 2.78 -3.59 -2.16
C ASN A 123 1.33 -3.19 -2.44
N THR A 124 1.06 -1.89 -2.49
CA THR A 124 -0.24 -1.37 -2.88
C THR A 124 -0.21 -0.92 -4.34
N ALA A 125 -0.64 -1.80 -5.23
CA ALA A 125 -0.95 -1.51 -6.63
C ALA A 125 -2.31 -0.77 -6.73
N SER A 126 -3.06 -0.96 -7.80
CA SER A 126 -4.39 -0.38 -8.03
C SER A 126 -5.08 -1.13 -9.16
N ILE A 127 -6.40 -0.98 -9.29
CA ILE A 127 -7.08 -1.31 -10.54
C ILE A 127 -6.45 -0.59 -11.74
N TRP A 128 -5.89 0.62 -11.55
CA TRP A 128 -5.12 1.35 -12.57
C TRP A 128 -3.80 0.69 -12.96
N SER A 129 -3.41 -0.40 -12.32
CA SER A 129 -2.29 -1.25 -12.79
C SER A 129 -2.65 -2.12 -13.99
N PHE A 130 -3.95 -2.25 -14.29
CA PHE A 130 -4.48 -3.12 -15.35
C PHE A 130 -5.10 -2.35 -16.52
N PHE A 131 -5.56 -1.11 -16.28
CA PHE A 131 -6.10 -0.24 -17.32
C PHE A 131 -5.84 1.24 -17.01
N GLY A 132 -6.04 2.13 -17.98
CA GLY A 132 -5.68 3.53 -17.87
C GLY A 132 -6.66 4.38 -17.09
N GLY A 133 -6.15 5.29 -16.25
CA GLY A 133 -6.92 6.38 -15.65
C GLY A 133 -6.68 7.68 -16.41
N GLY A 134 -7.64 8.10 -17.24
CA GLY A 134 -7.46 9.23 -18.18
C GLY A 134 -7.15 10.59 -17.53
N LEU A 135 -7.41 10.75 -16.22
CA LEU A 135 -7.14 11.99 -15.47
C LEU A 135 -5.87 11.93 -14.61
N THR A 136 -5.18 10.77 -14.56
CA THR A 136 -4.11 10.51 -13.60
C THR A 136 -3.00 9.66 -14.23
N PRO A 137 -2.30 10.20 -15.24
CA PRO A 137 -1.29 9.43 -15.99
C PRO A 137 -0.10 9.02 -15.12
N ALA A 138 0.38 9.88 -14.24
CA ALA A 138 1.48 9.57 -13.34
C ALA A 138 1.10 8.50 -12.30
N TYR A 139 -0.07 8.64 -11.68
CA TYR A 139 -0.58 7.63 -10.76
C TYR A 139 -0.75 6.27 -11.46
N THR A 140 -1.37 6.26 -12.64
CA THR A 140 -1.53 5.04 -13.46
C THR A 140 -0.19 4.40 -13.78
N ALA A 141 0.78 5.17 -14.27
CA ALA A 141 2.13 4.70 -14.57
C ALA A 141 2.82 4.15 -13.31
N SER A 142 2.72 4.88 -12.17
CA SER A 142 3.30 4.45 -10.90
C SER A 142 2.73 3.11 -10.42
N LYS A 143 1.41 2.92 -10.51
CA LYS A 143 0.74 1.70 -10.05
C LYS A 143 0.96 0.52 -11.01
N GLY A 144 1.07 0.77 -12.31
CA GLY A 144 1.58 -0.20 -13.29
C GLY A 144 3.02 -0.61 -12.97
N GLY A 145 3.88 0.36 -12.66
CA GLY A 145 5.26 0.12 -12.22
C GLY A 145 5.34 -0.70 -10.95
N VAL A 146 4.54 -0.41 -9.92
CA VAL A 146 4.48 -1.19 -8.67
C VAL A 146 4.07 -2.64 -8.95
N ALA A 147 3.13 -2.88 -9.86
CA ALA A 147 2.73 -4.24 -10.22
C ALA A 147 3.88 -5.02 -10.87
N GLN A 148 4.64 -4.42 -11.79
CA GLN A 148 5.79 -5.08 -12.41
C GLN A 148 6.98 -5.19 -11.43
N LEU A 149 7.24 -4.17 -10.61
CA LEU A 149 8.24 -4.24 -9.55
C LEU A 149 7.98 -5.41 -8.60
N THR A 150 6.72 -5.61 -8.19
CA THR A 150 6.32 -6.74 -7.35
C THR A 150 6.72 -8.09 -7.95
N LYS A 151 6.47 -8.29 -9.24
CA LYS A 151 6.84 -9.53 -9.95
C LYS A 151 8.35 -9.69 -10.04
N ALA A 152 9.08 -8.61 -10.35
CA ALA A 152 10.53 -8.64 -10.46
C ALA A 152 11.18 -9.01 -9.12
N LEU A 153 10.75 -8.39 -8.01
CA LEU A 153 11.25 -8.67 -6.68
C LEU A 153 10.85 -10.09 -6.20
N ALA A 154 9.65 -10.55 -6.56
CA ALA A 154 9.22 -11.92 -6.25
C ALA A 154 10.17 -12.98 -6.86
N VAL A 155 10.58 -12.77 -8.11
CA VAL A 155 11.53 -13.66 -8.78
C VAL A 155 12.94 -13.54 -8.19
N ALA A 156 13.37 -12.29 -7.92
CA ALA A 156 14.74 -12.02 -7.46
C ALA A 156 15.01 -12.49 -6.03
N TRP A 157 13.99 -12.48 -5.14
CA TRP A 157 14.17 -12.71 -3.71
C TRP A 157 13.58 -14.05 -3.20
N ALA A 158 12.91 -14.80 -4.08
CA ALA A 158 12.50 -16.15 -3.74
C ALA A 158 13.73 -17.07 -3.51
N PRO A 159 13.65 -18.06 -2.63
CA PRO A 159 12.50 -18.40 -1.77
C PRO A 159 12.52 -17.68 -0.42
N ARG A 160 13.45 -16.74 -0.18
CA ARG A 160 13.65 -16.11 1.13
C ARG A 160 12.57 -15.09 1.50
N ILE A 161 12.07 -14.35 0.51
CA ILE A 161 11.02 -13.33 0.71
C ILE A 161 9.92 -13.57 -0.32
N ARG A 162 8.67 -13.59 0.13
CA ARG A 162 7.51 -13.55 -0.76
C ARG A 162 7.12 -12.10 -1.02
N VAL A 163 6.96 -11.73 -2.27
CA VAL A 163 6.60 -10.35 -2.65
C VAL A 163 5.32 -10.39 -3.47
N ASN A 164 4.26 -9.78 -2.95
CA ASN A 164 2.94 -9.72 -3.57
C ASN A 164 2.42 -8.29 -3.57
N ALA A 165 1.32 -8.03 -4.24
CA ALA A 165 0.60 -6.77 -4.16
C ALA A 165 -0.90 -7.00 -4.02
N VAL A 166 -1.58 -6.05 -3.36
CA VAL A 166 -3.02 -5.87 -3.48
C VAL A 166 -3.30 -4.79 -4.50
N ALA A 167 -4.38 -4.93 -5.27
CA ALA A 167 -4.87 -3.93 -6.22
C ALA A 167 -6.26 -3.47 -5.78
N PRO A 168 -6.36 -2.45 -4.90
CA PRO A 168 -7.63 -1.93 -4.45
C PRO A 168 -8.43 -1.31 -5.60
N GLY A 169 -9.75 -1.49 -5.57
CA GLY A 169 -10.69 -0.75 -6.38
C GLY A 169 -11.03 0.60 -5.75
N TRP A 170 -12.30 0.96 -5.79
CA TRP A 170 -12.80 2.20 -5.22
C TRP A 170 -13.07 2.01 -3.71
N ILE A 171 -12.10 2.44 -2.90
CA ILE A 171 -12.13 2.35 -1.43
C ILE A 171 -12.47 3.72 -0.85
N ASP A 172 -13.37 3.74 0.13
CA ASP A 172 -13.73 4.94 0.88
C ASP A 172 -12.56 5.44 1.73
N THR A 173 -11.92 6.48 1.28
CA THR A 173 -10.76 7.13 1.91
C THR A 173 -10.72 8.60 1.53
N GLU A 174 -9.89 9.37 2.21
CA GLU A 174 -9.64 10.78 1.89
C GLU A 174 -9.21 10.98 0.42
N LEU A 175 -8.43 10.05 -0.12
CA LEU A 175 -7.97 10.07 -1.52
C LEU A 175 -9.13 10.05 -2.52
N THR A 176 -10.25 9.43 -2.18
CA THR A 176 -11.41 9.22 -3.05
C THR A 176 -12.58 10.15 -2.75
N LYS A 177 -12.51 11.01 -1.72
CA LYS A 177 -13.59 11.92 -1.32
C LYS A 177 -14.17 12.75 -2.46
N GLY A 178 -13.33 13.28 -3.33
CA GLY A 178 -13.81 14.06 -4.48
C GLY A 178 -14.68 13.25 -5.44
N ALA A 179 -14.39 11.95 -5.63
CA ALA A 179 -15.23 11.09 -6.44
C ALA A 179 -16.51 10.64 -5.73
N GLN A 180 -16.49 10.57 -4.41
CA GLN A 180 -17.68 10.27 -3.58
C GLN A 180 -18.62 11.47 -3.49
N ALA A 181 -18.10 12.69 -3.43
CA ALA A 181 -18.87 13.93 -3.39
C ALA A 181 -19.60 14.22 -4.71
N ASP A 182 -19.06 13.75 -5.84
CA ASP A 182 -19.72 13.78 -7.15
C ASP A 182 -20.70 12.60 -7.24
N ARG A 183 -21.98 12.89 -7.03
CA ARG A 183 -23.03 11.86 -6.99
C ARG A 183 -23.12 11.04 -8.28
N ALA A 184 -23.08 11.68 -9.45
CA ALA A 184 -23.17 10.98 -10.72
C ALA A 184 -22.00 10.03 -10.92
N ARG A 185 -20.80 10.46 -10.56
CA ARG A 185 -19.57 9.64 -10.59
C ARG A 185 -19.63 8.49 -9.58
N SER A 186 -20.07 8.77 -8.35
CA SER A 186 -20.22 7.77 -7.31
C SER A 186 -21.22 6.68 -7.71
N ASP A 187 -22.39 7.08 -8.24
CA ASP A 187 -23.41 6.15 -8.69
C ASP A 187 -22.89 5.27 -9.85
N ALA A 188 -22.15 5.85 -10.80
CA ALA A 188 -21.53 5.09 -11.89
C ALA A 188 -20.48 4.07 -11.39
N ILE A 189 -19.67 4.45 -10.39
CA ILE A 189 -18.70 3.55 -9.76
C ILE A 189 -19.42 2.39 -9.06
N VAL A 190 -20.43 2.68 -8.26
CA VAL A 190 -21.24 1.67 -7.55
C VAL A 190 -21.96 0.76 -8.52
N ALA A 191 -22.59 1.31 -9.57
CA ALA A 191 -23.27 0.52 -10.61
C ALA A 191 -22.33 -0.43 -11.34
N ARG A 192 -21.06 -0.05 -11.55
CA ARG A 192 -20.03 -0.92 -12.14
C ARG A 192 -19.48 -1.95 -11.15
N THR A 193 -19.58 -1.73 -9.85
CA THR A 193 -19.06 -2.63 -8.82
C THR A 193 -20.13 -3.70 -8.50
N PRO A 194 -19.92 -5.00 -8.80
CA PRO A 194 -20.89 -6.06 -8.51
C PRO A 194 -21.34 -6.13 -7.04
N PHE A 195 -20.47 -5.78 -6.09
CA PHE A 195 -20.83 -5.69 -4.68
C PHE A 195 -21.75 -4.52 -4.33
N GLY A 196 -22.05 -3.62 -5.29
CA GLY A 196 -23.02 -2.53 -5.13
C GLY A 196 -22.64 -1.49 -4.09
N ARG A 197 -21.37 -1.35 -3.74
CA ARG A 197 -20.88 -0.41 -2.73
C ARG A 197 -19.43 0.00 -2.96
N TRP A 198 -19.04 1.10 -2.34
CA TRP A 198 -17.65 1.41 -2.10
C TRP A 198 -17.01 0.38 -1.17
N GLY A 199 -15.76 0.01 -1.44
CA GLY A 199 -14.95 -0.78 -0.51
C GLY A 199 -14.60 0.05 0.73
N LYS A 200 -14.31 -0.63 1.83
CA LYS A 200 -13.80 -0.02 3.07
C LYS A 200 -12.31 -0.36 3.22
N PRO A 201 -11.50 0.45 3.93
CA PRO A 201 -10.09 0.12 4.22
C PRO A 201 -9.89 -1.29 4.78
N GLY A 202 -10.80 -1.75 5.64
CA GLY A 202 -10.77 -3.11 6.20
C GLY A 202 -10.97 -4.23 5.17
N ASP A 203 -11.67 -3.97 4.04
CA ASP A 203 -11.79 -4.97 2.97
C ASP A 203 -10.41 -5.31 2.37
N VAL A 204 -9.50 -4.34 2.33
CA VAL A 204 -8.11 -4.54 1.88
C VAL A 204 -7.26 -5.21 2.96
N GLY A 205 -7.52 -4.89 4.24
CA GLY A 205 -6.76 -5.41 5.37
C GLY A 205 -6.73 -6.93 5.44
N GLY A 206 -7.87 -7.59 5.24
CA GLY A 206 -7.97 -9.06 5.24
C GLY A 206 -7.10 -9.72 4.17
N ALA A 207 -7.07 -9.17 2.96
CA ALA A 207 -6.23 -9.66 1.87
C ALA A 207 -4.73 -9.52 2.20
N VAL A 208 -4.33 -8.40 2.83
CA VAL A 208 -2.95 -8.18 3.26
C VAL A 208 -2.54 -9.17 4.34
N VAL A 209 -3.38 -9.38 5.37
CA VAL A 209 -3.14 -10.39 6.42
C VAL A 209 -2.94 -11.78 5.80
N PHE A 210 -3.81 -12.18 4.87
CA PHE A 210 -3.66 -13.45 4.15
C PHE A 210 -2.31 -13.54 3.43
N LEU A 211 -1.94 -12.54 2.63
CA LEU A 211 -0.69 -12.54 1.88
C LEU A 211 0.56 -12.54 2.78
N CYS A 212 0.48 -11.97 4.00
CA CYS A 212 1.56 -12.02 4.99
C CYS A 212 1.60 -13.33 5.79
N SER A 213 0.54 -14.16 5.74
CA SER A 213 0.41 -15.37 6.55
C SER A 213 1.05 -16.61 5.92
N GLN A 214 1.13 -17.69 6.69
CA GLN A 214 1.56 -19.02 6.21
C GLN A 214 0.58 -19.63 5.19
N ALA A 215 -0.70 -19.23 5.22
CA ALA A 215 -1.68 -19.68 4.23
C ALA A 215 -1.31 -19.26 2.79
N ALA A 216 -0.45 -18.22 2.64
CA ALA A 216 0.09 -17.75 1.37
C ALA A 216 1.53 -18.22 1.10
N SER A 217 2.00 -19.31 1.75
CA SER A 217 3.42 -19.76 1.67
C SER A 217 3.88 -20.10 0.27
N PHE A 218 2.98 -20.44 -0.65
CA PHE A 218 3.30 -20.74 -2.06
C PHE A 218 2.82 -19.67 -3.03
N ILE A 219 2.55 -18.43 -2.50
CA ILE A 219 2.08 -17.30 -3.30
C ILE A 219 3.15 -16.21 -3.29
N THR A 220 3.72 -15.93 -4.46
CA THR A 220 4.64 -14.80 -4.71
C THR A 220 4.42 -14.25 -6.11
N GLY A 221 4.61 -12.95 -6.31
CA GLY A 221 4.43 -12.25 -7.59
C GLY A 221 2.97 -11.98 -7.97
N THR A 222 1.98 -12.29 -7.12
CA THR A 222 0.57 -12.01 -7.43
C THR A 222 0.23 -10.53 -7.25
N ILE A 223 -0.68 -10.05 -8.10
CA ILE A 223 -1.35 -8.76 -7.95
C ILE A 223 -2.82 -9.07 -7.68
N LEU A 224 -3.19 -9.12 -6.41
CA LEU A 224 -4.51 -9.55 -5.96
C LEU A 224 -5.53 -8.39 -6.01
N PRO A 225 -6.55 -8.43 -6.90
CA PRO A 225 -7.61 -7.44 -6.90
C PRO A 225 -8.43 -7.50 -5.61
N VAL A 226 -8.72 -6.32 -5.03
CA VAL A 226 -9.62 -6.14 -3.89
C VAL A 226 -10.57 -5.00 -4.26
N ASP A 227 -11.49 -5.27 -5.17
CA ASP A 227 -12.23 -4.25 -5.92
C ASP A 227 -13.75 -4.48 -5.99
N GLY A 228 -14.26 -5.48 -5.29
CA GLY A 228 -15.68 -5.83 -5.32
C GLY A 228 -16.18 -6.30 -6.70
N GLY A 229 -15.27 -6.75 -7.56
CA GLY A 229 -15.54 -7.22 -8.90
C GLY A 229 -15.56 -6.12 -9.97
N TYR A 230 -15.08 -4.90 -9.64
CA TYR A 230 -15.11 -3.76 -10.56
C TYR A 230 -14.39 -4.02 -11.90
N MET A 231 -13.30 -4.78 -11.89
CA MET A 231 -12.50 -5.03 -13.10
C MET A 231 -13.07 -6.13 -14.01
N VAL A 232 -13.95 -6.97 -13.50
CA VAL A 232 -14.48 -8.13 -14.26
C VAL A 232 -15.88 -7.89 -14.82
N LYS A 233 -16.43 -6.68 -14.65
CA LYS A 233 -17.70 -6.25 -15.17
C LYS A 233 -17.55 -5.19 -16.27
#